data_9a6df1ff9d9f6d52757592f5bb947679
#
_entry.id   9a6df1ff9d9f6d52757592f5bb947679
#
_cell.length_a   1.000
_cell.length_b   1.000
_cell.length_c   1.000
_cell.angle_alpha   90.00
_cell.angle_beta   90.00
_cell.angle_gamma   90.00
#
_symmetry.space_group_name_H-M   'P 1'
#
loop_
_entity.id
_entity.type
_entity.pdbx_description
1 polymer ?
#
loop_
_entity_poly.entity_id
_entity_poly.type
_entity_poly.pdbx_seq_one_letter_code
_entity_poly.pdbx_strand_id
1 'polypeptide(L)'
;LYIDKFSVVRIRKIETAKGKKFKYTIKTAKVGISVNEIEREISEEDYAELRKQLNSKYNTIEKTRYIIPYMDNLKIELDVFHGIYEGVVFAEIEFSSEEQAYNTELPKWFGKEVSSKITNSDMAFSNSKDVLKLIEDIKTGN
;
A
#
# COMPACT_ATOMS: atom_id res chain seq x y z
N LEU A 1 26.69 1.82 -11.74
CA LEU A 1 26.51 0.74 -10.79
C LEU A 1 25.05 0.31 -10.78
N TYR A 2 24.76 -0.93 -11.10
CA TYR A 2 23.41 -1.51 -11.01
C TYR A 2 23.27 -2.20 -9.66
N ILE A 3 22.22 -1.86 -8.92
CA ILE A 3 22.00 -2.39 -7.57
C ILE A 3 21.34 -3.78 -7.66
N ASP A 4 20.24 -3.89 -8.39
CA ASP A 4 19.48 -5.13 -8.51
C ASP A 4 18.46 -5.02 -9.66
N LYS A 5 18.23 -6.12 -10.37
CA LYS A 5 17.19 -6.20 -11.40
C LYS A 5 15.78 -6.43 -10.84
N PHE A 6 15.67 -6.78 -9.56
CA PHE A 6 14.40 -7.02 -8.86
C PHE A 6 13.96 -5.87 -7.96
N SER A 7 14.69 -4.76 -7.99
CA SER A 7 14.32 -3.56 -7.22
C SER A 7 13.00 -2.98 -7.72
N VAL A 8 12.14 -2.60 -6.79
CA VAL A 8 10.90 -1.88 -7.08
C VAL A 8 11.14 -0.39 -6.83
N VAL A 9 10.85 0.40 -7.84
CA VAL A 9 10.84 1.86 -7.74
C VAL A 9 9.40 2.33 -7.72
N ARG A 10 9.06 3.13 -6.73
CA ARG A 10 7.72 3.71 -6.55
C ARG A 10 7.82 5.21 -6.39
N ILE A 11 6.98 5.94 -7.09
CA ILE A 11 6.73 7.35 -6.83
C ILE A 11 5.33 7.53 -6.25
N ARG A 12 5.18 8.49 -5.34
CA ARG A 12 3.90 8.82 -4.72
C ARG A 12 3.69 10.32 -4.66
N LYS A 13 2.48 10.74 -4.98
CA LYS A 13 1.95 12.05 -4.64
C LYS A 13 1.02 11.89 -3.45
N ILE A 14 1.21 12.69 -2.43
CA ILE A 14 0.41 12.70 -1.20
C ILE A 14 -0.19 14.09 -1.06
N GLU A 15 -1.51 14.17 -1.01
CA GLU A 15 -2.24 15.40 -0.75
C GLU A 15 -2.90 15.36 0.61
N THR A 16 -2.68 16.39 1.42
CA THR A 16 -3.29 16.57 2.73
C THR A 16 -3.77 18.00 2.87
N ALA A 17 -4.50 18.30 3.96
CA ALA A 17 -4.88 19.67 4.28
C ALA A 17 -3.68 20.64 4.42
N LYS A 18 -2.47 20.11 4.67
CA LYS A 18 -1.23 20.88 4.79
C LYS A 18 -0.53 21.13 3.46
N GLY A 19 -1.00 20.55 2.37
CA GLY A 19 -0.41 20.67 1.04
C GLY A 19 -0.05 19.35 0.38
N LYS A 20 0.80 19.41 -0.61
CA LYS A 20 1.24 18.29 -1.42
C LYS A 20 2.67 17.90 -1.07
N LYS A 21 2.94 16.61 -1.06
CA LYS A 21 4.28 16.04 -0.98
C LYS A 21 4.49 15.01 -2.05
N PHE A 22 5.70 14.90 -2.53
CA PHE A 22 6.08 13.92 -3.53
C PHE A 22 7.21 13.07 -2.97
N LYS A 23 7.10 11.77 -3.13
CA LYS A 23 8.07 10.82 -2.59
C LYS A 23 8.51 9.82 -3.62
N TYR A 24 9.78 9.47 -3.53
CA TYR A 24 10.43 8.42 -4.28
C TYR A 24 10.89 7.33 -3.33
N THR A 25 10.59 6.09 -3.64
CA THR A 25 10.94 4.94 -2.81
C THR A 25 11.60 3.87 -3.66
N ILE A 26 12.76 3.39 -3.21
CA ILE A 26 13.38 2.18 -3.75
C ILE A 26 13.25 1.07 -2.71
N LYS A 27 12.73 -0.07 -3.13
CA LYS A 27 12.75 -1.31 -2.37
C LYS A 27 13.66 -2.30 -3.08
N THR A 28 14.71 -2.72 -2.43
CA THR A 28 15.60 -3.74 -2.97
C THR A 28 15.12 -5.14 -2.62
N ALA A 29 15.57 -6.15 -3.39
CA ALA A 29 15.22 -7.53 -3.10
C ALA A 29 15.64 -7.94 -1.67
N LYS A 30 14.87 -8.85 -1.10
CA LYS A 30 15.18 -9.40 0.23
C LYS A 30 16.52 -10.12 0.22
N VAL A 31 17.40 -9.73 1.13
CA VAL A 31 18.55 -10.53 1.54
C VAL A 31 18.17 -11.12 2.91
N GLY A 32 17.79 -12.39 2.93
CA GLY A 32 17.22 -13.02 4.12
C GLY A 32 15.79 -12.53 4.42
N ILE A 33 15.54 -12.04 5.63
CA ILE A 33 14.22 -11.58 6.10
C ILE A 33 14.02 -10.07 5.87
N SER A 34 15.10 -9.33 5.55
CA SER A 34 15.10 -7.87 5.49
C SER A 34 14.86 -7.35 4.07
N VAL A 35 13.90 -6.44 3.91
CA VAL A 35 13.76 -5.59 2.73
C VAL A 35 14.38 -4.24 3.06
N ASN A 36 15.38 -3.83 2.30
CA ASN A 36 15.90 -2.47 2.41
C ASN A 36 15.00 -1.52 1.63
N GLU A 37 14.50 -0.50 2.31
CA GLU A 37 13.69 0.54 1.73
C GLU A 37 14.38 1.89 1.92
N ILE A 38 14.56 2.62 0.83
CA ILE A 38 15.06 3.99 0.85
C ILE A 38 13.95 4.89 0.33
N GLU A 39 13.48 5.80 1.17
CA GLU A 39 12.48 6.79 0.80
C GLU A 39 13.07 8.19 0.89
N ARG A 40 12.77 9.03 -0.11
CA ARG A 40 13.16 10.44 -0.16
C ARG A 40 11.98 11.29 -0.64
N GLU A 41 11.90 12.50 -0.10
CA GLU A 41 11.05 13.54 -0.66
C GLU A 41 11.73 14.10 -1.92
N ILE A 42 10.95 14.32 -2.97
CA ILE A 42 11.40 14.86 -4.25
C ILE A 42 10.56 16.07 -4.64
N SER A 43 11.03 16.83 -5.60
CA SER A 43 10.30 17.99 -6.14
C SER A 43 9.09 17.54 -7.00
N GLU A 44 8.16 18.46 -7.23
CA GLU A 44 7.04 18.21 -8.15
C GLU A 44 7.56 18.02 -9.59
N GLU A 45 8.60 18.73 -9.97
CA GLU A 45 9.25 18.61 -11.27
C GLU A 45 9.85 17.22 -11.46
N ASP A 46 10.62 16.73 -10.48
CA ASP A 46 11.21 15.39 -10.52
C ASP A 46 10.12 14.30 -10.56
N TYR A 47 9.05 14.49 -9.80
CA TYR A 47 7.91 13.59 -9.83
C TYR A 47 7.26 13.55 -11.23
N ALA A 48 7.08 14.72 -11.87
CA ALA A 48 6.50 14.81 -13.20
C ALA A 48 7.37 14.13 -14.26
N GLU A 49 8.71 14.28 -14.16
CA GLU A 49 9.64 13.62 -15.07
C GLU A 49 9.64 12.09 -14.89
N LEU A 50 9.68 11.62 -13.65
CA LEU A 50 9.60 10.19 -13.36
C LEU A 50 8.26 9.59 -13.80
N ARG A 51 7.17 10.34 -13.66
CA ARG A 51 5.84 9.89 -14.10
C ARG A 51 5.77 9.61 -15.60
N LYS A 52 6.50 10.33 -16.42
CA LYS A 52 6.58 10.09 -17.89
C LYS A 52 7.19 8.73 -18.22
N GLN A 53 7.95 8.15 -17.30
CA GLN A 53 8.63 6.86 -17.45
C GLN A 53 7.82 5.67 -16.91
N LEU A 54 6.59 5.91 -16.44
CA LEU A 54 5.74 4.83 -15.94
C LEU A 54 5.45 3.80 -17.03
N ASN A 55 5.64 2.55 -16.66
CA ASN A 55 5.28 1.46 -17.55
C ASN A 55 3.75 1.34 -17.63
N SER A 56 3.21 1.50 -18.83
CA SER A 56 1.76 1.42 -19.08
C SER A 56 1.10 0.08 -18.74
N LYS A 57 1.92 -0.94 -18.51
CA LYS A 57 1.45 -2.26 -18.05
C LYS A 57 1.09 -2.30 -16.57
N TYR A 58 1.53 -1.31 -15.79
CA TYR A 58 1.28 -1.26 -14.36
C TYR A 58 0.15 -0.30 -14.03
N ASN A 59 -0.58 -0.65 -12.99
CA ASN A 59 -1.72 0.14 -12.54
C ASN A 59 -1.26 1.31 -11.69
N THR A 60 -1.90 2.46 -11.86
CA THR A 60 -1.79 3.56 -10.90
C THR A 60 -2.75 3.28 -9.75
N ILE A 61 -2.26 3.34 -8.52
CA ILE A 61 -3.07 3.16 -7.31
C ILE A 61 -3.48 4.53 -6.79
N GLU A 62 -4.78 4.75 -6.73
CA GLU A 62 -5.39 5.94 -6.14
C GLU A 62 -6.18 5.55 -4.90
N LYS A 63 -5.93 6.20 -3.79
CA LYS A 63 -6.63 5.93 -2.53
C LYS A 63 -6.64 7.14 -1.60
N THR A 64 -7.65 7.18 -0.75
CA THR A 64 -7.70 8.08 0.40
C THR A 64 -7.40 7.27 1.65
N ARG A 65 -6.41 7.70 2.42
CA ARG A 65 -6.07 7.08 3.70
C ARG A 65 -6.62 7.92 4.85
N TYR A 66 -7.43 7.28 5.67
CA TYR A 66 -7.92 7.84 6.92
C TYR A 66 -7.12 7.23 8.08
N ILE A 67 -6.63 8.08 8.97
CA ILE A 67 -5.94 7.65 10.19
C ILE A 67 -6.92 7.76 11.33
N ILE A 68 -7.30 6.64 11.91
CA ILE A 68 -8.31 6.56 12.96
C ILE A 68 -7.62 6.14 14.26
N PRO A 69 -7.64 6.96 15.31
CA PRO A 69 -7.13 6.56 16.63
C PRO A 69 -7.86 5.31 17.13
N TYR A 70 -7.12 4.41 17.74
CA TYR A 70 -7.65 3.18 18.31
C TYR A 70 -7.04 2.94 19.71
N MET A 71 -7.52 1.91 20.42
CA MET A 71 -7.06 1.61 21.78
C MET A 71 -5.53 1.41 21.86
N ASP A 72 -4.96 1.58 23.05
CA ASP A 72 -3.54 1.38 23.36
C ASP A 72 -2.58 2.18 22.45
N ASN A 73 -2.95 3.42 22.11
CA ASN A 73 -2.20 4.31 21.21
C ASN A 73 -1.98 3.73 19.80
N LEU A 74 -2.76 2.73 19.43
CA LEU A 74 -2.77 2.20 18.07
C LEU A 74 -3.53 3.13 17.13
N LYS A 75 -3.29 2.95 15.86
CA LYS A 75 -3.99 3.63 14.78
C LYS A 75 -4.47 2.63 13.76
N ILE A 76 -5.67 2.86 13.25
CA ILE A 76 -6.19 2.15 12.09
C ILE A 76 -5.91 3.01 10.88
N GLU A 77 -5.22 2.44 9.89
CA GLU A 77 -5.09 3.01 8.57
C GLU A 77 -6.20 2.44 7.68
N LEU A 78 -7.17 3.27 7.34
CA LEU A 78 -8.28 2.89 6.47
C LEU A 78 -8.04 3.44 5.08
N ASP A 79 -7.79 2.56 4.12
CA ASP A 79 -7.56 2.89 2.72
C ASP A 79 -8.82 2.67 1.91
N VAL A 80 -9.39 3.76 1.41
CA VAL A 80 -10.52 3.74 0.47
C VAL A 80 -9.97 3.95 -0.94
N PHE A 81 -10.08 2.94 -1.78
CA PHE A 81 -9.54 2.98 -3.14
C PHE A 81 -10.47 3.67 -4.11
N HIS A 82 -9.88 4.33 -5.10
CA HIS A 82 -10.54 5.03 -6.18
C HIS A 82 -10.10 4.47 -7.55
N GLY A 83 -10.68 5.01 -8.63
CA GLY A 83 -10.30 4.62 -9.98
C GLY A 83 -10.60 3.15 -10.28
N ILE A 84 -9.62 2.42 -10.77
CA ILE A 84 -9.78 1.01 -11.17
C ILE A 84 -10.11 0.07 -10.01
N TYR A 85 -9.82 0.47 -8.78
CA TYR A 85 -10.11 -0.29 -7.57
C TYR A 85 -11.23 0.32 -6.73
N GLU A 86 -12.06 1.17 -7.32
CA GLU A 86 -13.20 1.77 -6.62
C GLU A 86 -14.09 0.70 -5.97
N GLY A 87 -14.50 0.97 -4.73
CA GLY A 87 -15.29 0.02 -3.92
C GLY A 87 -14.45 -0.91 -3.05
N VAL A 88 -13.14 -0.95 -3.24
CA VAL A 88 -12.23 -1.70 -2.36
C VAL A 88 -11.88 -0.83 -1.15
N VAL A 89 -11.93 -1.41 0.04
CA VAL A 89 -11.53 -0.79 1.28
C VAL A 89 -10.64 -1.75 2.05
N PHE A 90 -9.46 -1.29 2.44
CA PHE A 90 -8.56 -2.03 3.33
C PHE A 90 -8.40 -1.29 4.65
N ALA A 91 -8.33 -2.04 5.73
CA ALA A 91 -8.02 -1.52 7.05
C ALA A 91 -6.82 -2.28 7.63
N GLU A 92 -5.87 -1.53 8.16
CA GLU A 92 -4.64 -2.07 8.74
C GLU A 92 -4.44 -1.50 10.15
N ILE A 93 -3.94 -2.33 11.05
CA ILE A 93 -3.39 -1.92 12.34
C ILE A 93 -1.95 -2.40 12.39
N GLU A 94 -1.02 -1.48 12.65
CA GLU A 94 0.37 -1.82 12.87
C GLU A 94 0.61 -2.05 14.35
N PHE A 95 1.02 -3.27 14.72
CA PHE A 95 1.34 -3.66 16.09
C PHE A 95 2.85 -3.58 16.35
N SER A 96 3.24 -3.25 17.57
CA SER A 96 4.63 -3.20 17.98
C SER A 96 5.22 -4.59 18.28
N SER A 97 4.36 -5.60 18.49
CA SER A 97 4.76 -6.99 18.78
C SER A 97 3.64 -7.97 18.40
N GLU A 98 4.00 -9.25 18.25
CA GLU A 98 3.01 -10.31 18.06
C GLU A 98 2.07 -10.47 19.26
N GLU A 99 2.62 -10.31 20.49
CA GLU A 99 1.84 -10.35 21.72
C GLU A 99 0.74 -9.27 21.72
N GLN A 100 1.07 -8.05 21.34
CA GLN A 100 0.08 -6.97 21.21
C GLN A 100 -0.98 -7.31 20.18
N ALA A 101 -0.60 -7.91 19.04
CA ALA A 101 -1.53 -8.32 18.01
C ALA A 101 -2.51 -9.39 18.52
N TYR A 102 -2.04 -10.36 19.30
CA TYR A 102 -2.90 -11.40 19.91
C TYR A 102 -3.84 -10.84 20.96
N ASN A 103 -3.38 -9.87 21.77
CA ASN A 103 -4.14 -9.33 22.89
C ASN A 103 -5.06 -8.17 22.53
N THR A 104 -4.99 -7.66 21.30
CA THR A 104 -5.83 -6.55 20.84
C THR A 104 -7.09 -7.06 20.15
N GLU A 105 -8.25 -6.67 20.65
CA GLU A 105 -9.52 -6.94 20.02
C GLU A 105 -9.65 -6.09 18.75
N LEU A 106 -9.93 -6.73 17.61
CA LEU A 106 -10.17 -6.03 16.36
C LEU A 106 -11.55 -5.37 16.35
N PRO A 107 -11.70 -4.24 15.69
CA PRO A 107 -13.02 -3.63 15.50
C PRO A 107 -13.99 -4.59 14.85
N LYS A 108 -15.24 -4.61 15.30
CA LYS A 108 -16.28 -5.52 14.77
C LYS A 108 -16.58 -5.33 13.29
N TRP A 109 -16.23 -4.16 12.74
CA TRP A 109 -16.42 -3.86 11.32
C TRP A 109 -15.26 -4.31 10.42
N PHE A 110 -14.17 -4.84 11.00
CA PHE A 110 -13.12 -5.48 10.20
C PHE A 110 -13.69 -6.71 9.49
N GLY A 111 -13.37 -6.81 8.20
CA GLY A 111 -13.77 -7.93 7.37
C GLY A 111 -12.74 -9.06 7.34
N LYS A 112 -12.63 -9.71 6.20
CA LYS A 112 -11.70 -10.83 5.99
C LYS A 112 -10.25 -10.35 5.94
N GLU A 113 -9.35 -11.13 6.52
CA GLU A 113 -7.93 -10.86 6.46
C GLU A 113 -7.35 -11.13 5.06
N VAL A 114 -6.58 -10.15 4.56
CA VAL A 114 -5.93 -10.22 3.24
C VAL A 114 -4.42 -10.00 3.29
N SER A 115 -3.84 -9.81 4.48
CA SER A 115 -2.45 -9.36 4.68
C SER A 115 -1.40 -10.17 3.94
N SER A 116 -1.56 -11.50 3.84
CA SER A 116 -0.65 -12.38 3.12
C SER A 116 -1.06 -12.69 1.68
N LYS A 117 -2.21 -12.20 1.24
CA LYS A 117 -2.82 -12.56 -0.04
C LYS A 117 -2.77 -11.44 -1.06
N ILE A 118 -2.94 -10.20 -0.61
CA ILE A 118 -3.00 -9.02 -1.49
C ILE A 118 -2.22 -7.89 -0.86
N THR A 119 -1.27 -7.35 -1.62
CA THR A 119 -0.48 -6.16 -1.25
C THR A 119 -0.73 -5.03 -2.26
N ASN A 120 -0.35 -3.80 -1.90
CA ASN A 120 -0.37 -2.69 -2.86
C ASN A 120 0.50 -2.96 -4.10
N SER A 121 1.58 -3.73 -3.93
CA SER A 121 2.42 -4.15 -5.06
C SER A 121 1.68 -5.10 -5.99
N ASP A 122 0.93 -6.07 -5.45
CA ASP A 122 0.10 -6.96 -6.25
C ASP A 122 -0.94 -6.17 -7.05
N MET A 123 -1.58 -5.19 -6.42
CA MET A 123 -2.56 -4.31 -7.07
C MET A 123 -1.94 -3.49 -8.20
N ALA A 124 -0.69 -3.06 -8.05
CA ALA A 124 0.03 -2.28 -9.06
C ALA A 124 0.52 -3.13 -10.24
N PHE A 125 1.06 -4.31 -9.96
CA PHE A 125 1.75 -5.15 -10.96
C PHE A 125 0.89 -6.23 -11.60
N SER A 126 -0.25 -6.58 -10.99
CA SER A 126 -1.14 -7.62 -11.49
C SER A 126 -2.28 -7.05 -12.35
N ASN A 127 -2.94 -7.92 -13.09
CA ASN A 127 -4.14 -7.54 -13.82
C ASN A 127 -5.25 -7.15 -12.83
N SER A 128 -5.84 -5.96 -12.99
CA SER A 128 -6.82 -5.43 -12.04
C SER A 128 -8.08 -6.29 -11.91
N LYS A 129 -8.52 -6.93 -13.01
CA LYS A 129 -9.68 -7.84 -12.97
C LYS A 129 -9.42 -9.08 -12.14
N ASP A 130 -8.20 -9.63 -12.23
CA ASP A 130 -7.81 -10.80 -11.44
C ASP A 130 -7.71 -10.47 -9.96
N VAL A 131 -7.18 -9.29 -9.63
CA VAL A 131 -7.12 -8.80 -8.24
C VAL A 131 -8.51 -8.58 -7.68
N LEU A 132 -9.41 -7.92 -8.42
CA LEU A 132 -10.79 -7.69 -8.00
C LEU A 132 -11.56 -9.00 -7.79
N LYS A 133 -11.34 -9.99 -8.66
CA LYS A 133 -11.91 -11.32 -8.49
C LYS A 133 -11.40 -12.01 -7.23
N LEU A 134 -10.10 -11.95 -6.96
CA LEU A 134 -9.53 -12.51 -5.75
C LEU A 134 -10.11 -11.85 -4.49
N ILE A 135 -10.27 -10.53 -4.48
CA ILE A 135 -10.90 -9.80 -3.37
C ILE A 135 -12.33 -10.28 -3.15
N GLU A 136 -13.10 -10.42 -4.23
CA GLU A 136 -14.48 -10.91 -4.13
C GLU A 136 -14.57 -12.36 -3.63
N ASP A 137 -13.69 -13.24 -4.10
CA ASP A 137 -13.59 -14.63 -3.63
C ASP A 137 -13.25 -14.68 -2.13
N ILE A 138 -12.37 -13.82 -1.64
CA ILE A 138 -12.06 -13.72 -0.21
C ILE A 138 -13.28 -13.26 0.60
N LYS A 139 -14.01 -12.25 0.12
CA LYS A 139 -15.21 -11.73 0.78
C LYS A 139 -16.30 -12.80 0.90
N THR A 140 -16.50 -13.57 -0.15
CA THR A 140 -17.54 -14.60 -0.23
C THR A 140 -17.12 -15.91 0.41
N GLY A 141 -15.85 -16.07 0.79
CA GLY A 141 -15.32 -17.27 1.41
C GLY A 141 -15.02 -18.43 0.43
N ASN A 142 -14.90 -18.08 -0.83
CA ASN A 142 -14.55 -19.05 -1.89
C ASN A 142 -13.05 -19.24 -2.06
#